data_1d6a9c9c473a322943834848f9f4698a
#
_entry.id   1d6a9c9c473a322943834848f9f4698a
#
_cell.length_a   1.000
_cell.length_b   1.000
_cell.length_c   1.000
_cell.angle_alpha   90.00
_cell.angle_beta   90.00
_cell.angle_gamma   90.00
#
_symmetry.space_group_name_H-M   'P 1'
#
loop_
_entity.id
_entity.type
_entity.pdbx_description
1 polymer ?
#
loop_
_entity_poly.entity_id
_entity_poly.type
_entity_poly.pdbx_seq_one_letter_code
_entity_poly.pdbx_strand_id
1 'polypeptide(L)'
;MRKGLLVLAVLQLLSVKRLYTAEILERLSQTEFSTQEGTLYPLLSKLKREGFIDHEWVESKSGPPRKYYRLSEAGAQYKKSLLNYMQTLNSQLIALKGEKSQ
;
A
#
# COMPACT_ATOMS: atom_id res chain seq x y z
N MET A 1 1.67 -2.41 13.98
CA MET A 1 0.61 -3.00 13.23
C MET A 1 0.05 -2.14 12.13
N ARG A 2 -0.24 -0.89 12.43
CA ARG A 2 -0.79 0.00 11.42
C ARG A 2 0.12 0.20 10.23
N LYS A 3 1.43 0.27 10.46
CA LYS A 3 2.36 0.49 9.37
C LYS A 3 2.31 -0.63 8.35
N GLY A 4 2.22 -1.88 8.82
CA GLY A 4 2.13 -3.00 7.90
C GLY A 4 0.87 -2.97 7.06
N LEU A 5 -0.24 -2.59 7.68
CA LEU A 5 -1.50 -2.49 6.96
C LEU A 5 -1.50 -1.33 5.98
N LEU A 6 -0.87 -0.22 6.34
CA LEU A 6 -0.78 0.91 5.43
C LEU A 6 0.08 0.56 4.21
N VAL A 7 1.17 -0.17 4.43
CA VAL A 7 1.99 -0.64 3.31
C VAL A 7 1.14 -1.46 2.36
N LEU A 8 0.39 -2.41 2.90
CA LEU A 8 -0.46 -3.26 2.07
C LEU A 8 -1.47 -2.44 1.28
N ALA A 9 -2.09 -1.45 1.94
CA ALA A 9 -3.07 -0.61 1.27
C ALA A 9 -2.45 0.17 0.11
N VAL A 10 -1.25 0.72 0.31
CA VAL A 10 -0.55 1.46 -0.73
C VAL A 10 -0.21 0.55 -1.90
N LEU A 11 0.34 -0.63 -1.61
CA LEU A 11 0.68 -1.57 -2.66
C LEU A 11 -0.56 -2.01 -3.42
N GLN A 12 -1.67 -2.19 -2.72
CA GLN A 12 -2.93 -2.58 -3.35
C GLN A 12 -3.40 -1.51 -4.33
N LEU A 13 -3.35 -0.25 -3.90
CA LEU A 13 -3.73 0.84 -4.78
C LEU A 13 -2.87 0.89 -6.03
N LEU A 14 -1.56 0.75 -5.86
CA LEU A 14 -0.63 0.85 -6.97
C LEU A 14 -0.66 -0.38 -7.88
N SER A 15 -1.27 -1.47 -7.41
CA SER A 15 -1.44 -2.64 -8.26
C SER A 15 -2.49 -2.42 -9.35
N VAL A 16 -3.37 -1.45 -9.16
CA VAL A 16 -4.42 -1.15 -10.12
C VAL A 16 -3.91 -0.17 -11.18
N LYS A 17 -3.25 0.89 -10.76
CA LYS A 17 -2.68 1.86 -11.68
C LYS A 17 -1.70 2.76 -10.93
N ARG A 18 -0.88 3.48 -11.69
CA ARG A 18 0.04 4.45 -11.09
C ARG A 18 -0.77 5.60 -10.51
N LEU A 19 -0.27 6.14 -9.40
CA LEU A 19 -0.93 7.24 -8.71
C LEU A 19 0.13 8.21 -8.19
N TYR A 20 -0.21 9.49 -8.11
CA TYR A 20 0.67 10.43 -7.44
C TYR A 20 0.19 10.63 -6.00
N THR A 21 1.03 11.25 -5.18
CA THR A 21 0.83 11.28 -3.73
C THR A 21 -0.56 11.76 -3.32
N ALA A 22 -1.03 12.86 -3.93
CA ALA A 22 -2.33 13.40 -3.55
C ALA A 22 -3.45 12.42 -3.85
N GLU A 23 -3.33 11.66 -4.94
CA GLU A 23 -4.33 10.65 -5.27
C GLU A 23 -4.32 9.51 -4.27
N ILE A 24 -3.12 9.09 -3.86
CA ILE A 24 -3.01 8.03 -2.86
C ILE A 24 -3.70 8.48 -1.57
N LEU A 25 -3.40 9.68 -1.11
CA LEU A 25 -4.01 10.21 0.11
C LEU A 25 -5.52 10.28 -0.02
N GLU A 26 -6.00 10.73 -1.17
CA GLU A 26 -7.44 10.85 -1.42
C GLU A 26 -8.13 9.49 -1.35
N ARG A 27 -7.53 8.50 -2.02
CA ARG A 27 -8.11 7.17 -2.04
C ARG A 27 -8.13 6.54 -0.65
N LEU A 28 -7.09 6.79 0.14
CA LEU A 28 -7.02 6.24 1.49
C LEU A 28 -7.92 6.97 2.46
N SER A 29 -8.25 8.24 2.18
CA SER A 29 -9.00 9.08 3.11
C SER A 29 -10.38 8.52 3.45
N GLN A 30 -10.92 7.69 2.61
CA GLN A 30 -12.24 7.13 2.80
C GLN A 30 -12.21 5.74 3.45
N THR A 31 -11.06 5.35 3.97
CA THR A 31 -10.86 4.03 4.56
C THR A 31 -10.21 4.15 5.93
N GLU A 32 -10.08 3.01 6.59
CA GLU A 32 -9.37 2.95 7.86
C GLU A 32 -7.88 3.22 7.70
N PHE A 33 -7.38 3.29 6.47
CA PHE A 33 -5.97 3.56 6.18
C PHE A 33 -5.70 5.04 5.96
N SER A 34 -6.65 5.90 6.31
CA SER A 34 -6.49 7.34 6.16
C SER A 34 -5.21 7.81 6.84
N THR A 35 -4.45 8.66 6.16
CA THR A 35 -3.16 9.11 6.66
C THR A 35 -2.83 10.48 6.10
N GLN A 36 -1.68 11.00 6.47
CA GLN A 36 -1.25 12.33 6.06
C GLN A 36 0.07 12.24 5.31
N GLU A 37 0.42 13.33 4.63
CA GLU A 37 1.65 13.39 3.86
C GLU A 37 2.87 13.07 4.71
N GLY A 38 2.90 13.59 5.93
CA GLY A 38 4.04 13.37 6.82
C GLY A 38 4.31 11.91 7.13
N THR A 39 3.27 11.08 7.05
CA THR A 39 3.41 9.64 7.25
C THR A 39 3.64 8.93 5.92
N LEU A 40 2.94 9.37 4.89
CA LEU A 40 2.99 8.66 3.61
C LEU A 40 4.32 8.84 2.87
N TYR A 41 4.88 10.05 2.86
CA TYR A 41 6.13 10.29 2.13
C TYR A 41 7.27 9.39 2.59
N PRO A 42 7.54 9.29 3.91
CA PRO A 42 8.60 8.37 4.34
C PRO A 42 8.34 6.93 3.96
N LEU A 43 7.06 6.53 3.97
CA LEU A 43 6.70 5.18 3.59
C LEU A 43 6.98 4.94 2.12
N LEU A 44 6.59 5.87 1.26
CA LEU A 44 6.86 5.74 -0.17
C LEU A 44 8.35 5.72 -0.45
N SER A 45 9.13 6.56 0.25
CA SER A 45 10.57 6.58 0.08
C SER A 45 11.18 5.23 0.46
N LYS A 46 10.72 4.66 1.55
CA LYS A 46 11.23 3.37 2.00
C LYS A 46 10.90 2.27 0.99
N LEU A 47 9.65 2.23 0.53
CA LEU A 47 9.24 1.23 -0.43
C LEU A 47 10.02 1.34 -1.73
N LYS A 48 10.34 2.57 -2.14
CA LYS A 48 11.13 2.78 -3.34
C LYS A 48 12.57 2.28 -3.14
N ARG A 49 13.16 2.60 -1.98
CA ARG A 49 14.51 2.12 -1.68
C ARG A 49 14.58 0.61 -1.68
N GLU A 50 13.53 -0.04 -1.23
CA GLU A 50 13.48 -1.49 -1.16
C GLU A 50 13.11 -2.14 -2.48
N GLY A 51 12.80 -1.33 -3.49
CA GLY A 51 12.53 -1.85 -4.82
C GLY A 51 11.13 -2.33 -5.04
N PHE A 52 10.20 -2.02 -4.13
CA PHE A 52 8.83 -2.49 -4.26
C PHE A 52 7.95 -1.55 -5.06
N ILE A 53 8.35 -0.29 -5.18
CA ILE A 53 7.68 0.67 -6.04
C ILE A 53 8.73 1.47 -6.79
N ASP A 54 8.30 2.08 -7.86
CA ASP A 54 9.14 2.94 -8.68
C ASP A 54 8.36 4.21 -8.94
N HIS A 55 8.98 5.17 -9.62
CA HIS A 55 8.25 6.39 -9.96
C HIS A 55 8.65 6.86 -11.33
N GLU A 56 7.79 7.71 -11.90
CA GLU A 56 8.10 8.39 -13.14
C GLU A 56 7.50 9.78 -13.07
N TRP A 57 8.14 10.71 -13.75
CA TRP A 57 7.64 12.07 -13.84
C TRP A 57 6.77 12.18 -15.08
N VAL A 58 5.59 12.75 -14.90
CA VAL A 58 4.63 12.90 -15.98
C VAL A 58 4.34 14.38 -16.18
N GLU A 59 4.47 14.84 -17.41
CA GLU A 59 4.19 16.22 -17.76
C GLU A 59 2.73 16.57 -17.48
N SER A 60 2.53 17.80 -17.02
CA SER A 60 1.22 18.30 -16.74
C SER A 60 0.98 19.53 -17.62
N LYS A 61 -0.21 19.63 -18.20
CA LYS A 61 -0.52 20.76 -19.08
C LYS A 61 -0.59 22.10 -18.38
N SER A 62 -0.97 22.06 -17.10
CA SER A 62 -1.25 23.31 -16.39
C SER A 62 -0.40 23.50 -15.16
N GLY A 63 0.76 22.86 -15.10
CA GLY A 63 1.61 23.00 -13.94
C GLY A 63 2.89 22.20 -14.07
N PRO A 64 3.62 22.07 -12.96
CA PRO A 64 4.86 21.32 -12.99
C PRO A 64 4.58 19.84 -13.19
N PRO A 65 5.57 19.08 -13.66
CA PRO A 65 5.41 17.63 -13.79
C PRO A 65 5.05 17.00 -12.45
N ARG A 66 4.29 15.91 -12.52
CA ARG A 66 3.90 15.18 -11.32
C ARG A 66 4.65 13.87 -11.24
N LYS A 67 4.96 13.47 -10.01
CA LYS A 67 5.67 12.24 -9.74
C LYS A 67 4.63 11.15 -9.49
N TYR A 68 4.54 10.20 -10.39
CA TYR A 68 3.63 9.07 -10.27
C TYR A 68 4.40 7.86 -9.74
N TYR A 69 3.82 7.19 -8.77
CA TYR A 69 4.38 5.95 -8.24
C TYR A 69 3.66 4.77 -8.89
N ARG A 70 4.42 3.70 -9.06
CA ARG A 70 3.88 2.49 -9.65
C ARG A 70 4.49 1.28 -8.99
N LEU A 71 3.76 0.18 -9.01
CA LEU A 71 4.20 -1.06 -8.38
C LEU A 71 5.23 -1.75 -9.27
N SER A 72 6.31 -2.22 -8.65
CA SER A 72 7.29 -3.02 -9.37
C SER A 72 6.87 -4.49 -9.28
N GLU A 73 7.57 -5.33 -10.03
CA GLU A 73 7.29 -6.77 -9.95
C GLU A 73 7.60 -7.29 -8.56
N ALA A 74 8.70 -6.85 -7.97
CA ALA A 74 9.03 -7.22 -6.60
C ALA A 74 7.94 -6.76 -5.64
N GLY A 75 7.38 -5.57 -5.88
CA GLY A 75 6.29 -5.06 -5.07
C GLY A 75 5.04 -5.90 -5.18
N ALA A 76 4.75 -6.39 -6.40
CA ALA A 76 3.59 -7.27 -6.58
C ALA A 76 3.76 -8.56 -5.81
N GLN A 77 4.98 -9.11 -5.80
CA GLN A 77 5.26 -10.32 -5.03
C GLN A 77 5.15 -10.06 -3.54
N TYR A 78 5.67 -8.93 -3.10
CA TYR A 78 5.61 -8.56 -1.69
C TYR A 78 4.16 -8.39 -1.24
N LYS A 79 3.35 -7.72 -2.07
CA LYS A 79 1.93 -7.55 -1.78
C LYS A 79 1.25 -8.90 -1.62
N LYS A 80 1.55 -9.81 -2.53
CA LYS A 80 0.95 -11.15 -2.49
C LYS A 80 1.34 -11.87 -1.20
N SER A 81 2.59 -11.77 -0.79
CA SER A 81 3.05 -12.40 0.44
C SER A 81 2.34 -11.82 1.66
N LEU A 82 2.17 -10.50 1.68
CA LEU A 82 1.47 -9.85 2.79
C LEU A 82 0.02 -10.29 2.87
N LEU A 83 -0.66 -10.36 1.71
CA LEU A 83 -2.04 -10.80 1.69
C LEU A 83 -2.17 -12.24 2.18
N ASN A 84 -1.26 -13.11 1.73
CA ASN A 84 -1.28 -14.49 2.17
C ASN A 84 -1.08 -14.61 3.68
N TYR A 85 -0.17 -13.81 4.21
CA TYR A 85 0.09 -13.81 5.65
C TYR A 85 -1.13 -13.36 6.43
N MET A 86 -1.79 -12.31 5.95
CA MET A 86 -3.00 -11.80 6.60
C MET A 86 -4.11 -12.83 6.58
N GLN A 87 -4.26 -13.54 5.46
CA GLN A 87 -5.27 -14.58 5.36
C GLN A 87 -4.96 -15.74 6.31
N THR A 88 -3.69 -16.08 6.44
CA THR A 88 -3.28 -17.13 7.36
C THR A 88 -3.61 -16.73 8.80
N LEU A 89 -3.28 -15.50 9.18
CA LEU A 89 -3.58 -15.02 10.52
C LEU A 89 -5.08 -15.06 10.79
N ASN A 90 -5.86 -14.62 9.81
CA ASN A 90 -7.32 -14.61 9.97
C ASN A 90 -7.86 -16.02 10.15
N SER A 91 -7.37 -16.96 9.35
CA SER A 91 -7.79 -18.35 9.46
C SER A 91 -7.45 -18.95 10.81
N GLN A 92 -6.26 -18.62 11.31
CA GLN A 92 -5.83 -19.13 12.60
C GLN A 92 -6.67 -18.55 13.74
N LEU A 93 -7.01 -17.28 13.64
CA LEU A 93 -7.86 -16.65 14.65
C LEU A 93 -9.24 -17.29 14.66
N ILE A 94 -9.79 -17.57 13.48
CA ILE A 94 -11.09 -18.24 13.38
C ILE A 94 -11.02 -19.63 13.99
N ALA A 95 -9.96 -20.37 13.69
CA ALA A 95 -9.79 -21.72 14.22
C ALA A 95 -9.71 -21.70 15.75
N LEU A 96 -8.96 -20.75 16.30
CA LEU A 96 -8.83 -20.64 17.75
C LEU A 96 -10.17 -20.36 18.40
N LYS A 97 -10.98 -19.51 17.75
CA LYS A 97 -12.31 -19.21 18.27
C LYS A 97 -13.21 -20.42 18.20
N GLY A 98 -13.09 -21.21 17.12
CA GLY A 98 -13.87 -22.42 16.97
C GLY A 98 -13.56 -23.43 18.05
N GLU A 99 -12.29 -23.57 18.39
CA GLU A 99 -11.89 -24.46 19.46
C GLU A 99 -12.49 -24.07 20.78
N LYS A 100 -12.54 -22.76 21.02
CA LYS A 100 -13.07 -22.28 22.28
C LYS A 100 -14.55 -22.53 22.42
N SER A 101 -15.26 -22.55 21.33
CA SER A 101 -16.71 -22.74 21.39
C SER A 101 -17.09 -24.16 21.77
N GLN A 102 -16.11 -25.03 21.97
CA GLN A 102 -16.37 -26.40 22.41
C GLN A 102 -16.74 -26.44 23.90
#